data_4c1553e76864e5563363408901b23341
#
_entry.id   4c1553e76864e5563363408901b23341
#
_cell.length_a   1.000
_cell.length_b   1.000
_cell.length_c   1.000
_cell.angle_alpha   90.00
_cell.angle_beta   90.00
_cell.angle_gamma   90.00
#
_symmetry.space_group_name_H-M   'P 1'
#
loop_
_entity.id
_entity.type
_entity.pdbx_description
1 polymer ?
#
loop_
_entity_poly.entity_id
_entity_poly.type
_entity_poly.pdbx_seq_one_letter_code
_entity_poly.pdbx_strand_id
1 'polypeptide(L)'
;LRLRGKLKNLDVPPIPEVDFEHWVEQGLSNHQWQSYSKYGSMDLAADIDGTRFRINVFRTRGKTAIAARRVSNQILDFEELVLPPSCRQVAEVHQGLILLCGITGSGKSTTIASMLNHINKTRACHILTIEDPIEYLFKDEKAIINQREVGIDVPNFGVGLRALVRENPDVVLIGEMRDRETFEAALQAAETGHLVFGTIHASSASQAFGRIYDLFPQEEREAIRNMLAYQLQAFIYQKLLPTIREDVQRVPAVEILLQSPPTRKFILEGREHELGEVIKGQRQSGMQTFTDSLVELVEKNLIHPRTAQTAATSPEEIKMRLKGITTRTG
;
A
#
# COMPACT_ATOMS: atom_id res chain seq x y z
N LEU A 1 2.00 25.79 -4.42
CA LEU A 1 1.28 24.63 -4.93
C LEU A 1 2.25 23.63 -5.59
N ARG A 2 2.08 22.32 -5.31
CA ARG A 2 2.82 21.26 -6.01
C ARG A 2 1.92 20.62 -7.07
N LEU A 3 2.26 20.81 -8.34
CA LEU A 3 1.55 20.19 -9.47
C LEU A 3 2.52 19.28 -10.23
N ARG A 4 2.15 18.01 -10.44
CA ARG A 4 2.98 17.02 -11.17
C ARG A 4 4.43 16.97 -10.66
N GLY A 5 4.59 17.00 -9.34
CA GLY A 5 5.90 16.97 -8.67
C GLY A 5 6.67 18.30 -8.64
N LYS A 6 6.28 19.32 -9.40
CA LYS A 6 6.95 20.61 -9.46
C LYS A 6 6.26 21.63 -8.56
N LEU A 7 7.03 22.41 -7.80
CA LEU A 7 6.52 23.54 -7.03
C LEU A 7 6.25 24.71 -7.98
N LYS A 8 5.07 25.33 -7.80
CA LYS A 8 4.67 26.58 -8.46
C LYS A 8 4.18 27.56 -7.40
N ASN A 9 4.64 28.79 -7.49
CA ASN A 9 4.05 29.87 -6.71
C ASN A 9 2.63 30.14 -7.25
N LEU A 10 1.73 30.51 -6.33
CA LEU A 10 0.43 31.04 -6.70
C LEU A 10 0.52 32.55 -6.78
N ASP A 11 -0.09 33.13 -7.80
CA ASP A 11 -0.23 34.57 -7.95
C ASP A 11 -1.46 35.04 -7.15
N VAL A 12 -1.34 34.95 -5.83
CA VAL A 12 -2.34 35.38 -4.87
C VAL A 12 -1.67 36.25 -3.81
N PRO A 13 -2.34 37.28 -3.26
CA PRO A 13 -1.79 38.08 -2.18
C PRO A 13 -1.45 37.20 -0.96
N PRO A 14 -0.36 37.50 -0.24
CA PRO A 14 -0.03 36.79 0.98
C PRO A 14 -1.10 37.02 2.04
N ILE A 15 -1.45 35.95 2.77
CA ILE A 15 -2.35 36.05 3.91
C ILE A 15 -1.60 36.75 5.06
N PRO A 16 -2.17 37.80 5.69
CA PRO A 16 -1.56 38.43 6.88
C PRO A 16 -1.33 37.37 7.98
N GLU A 17 -0.19 37.48 8.67
CA GLU A 17 0.21 36.48 9.67
C GLU A 17 -0.81 36.32 10.81
N VAL A 18 -1.35 37.44 11.30
CA VAL A 18 -2.36 37.45 12.38
C VAL A 18 -3.66 36.75 11.95
N ASP A 19 -4.11 37.02 10.71
CA ASP A 19 -5.33 36.40 10.20
C ASP A 19 -5.13 34.89 9.97
N PHE A 20 -3.92 34.49 9.55
CA PHE A 20 -3.57 33.09 9.34
C PHE A 20 -3.52 32.29 10.66
N GLU A 21 -2.88 32.85 11.70
CA GLU A 21 -2.83 32.21 13.02
C GLU A 21 -4.23 32.10 13.65
N HIS A 22 -5.03 33.13 13.55
CA HIS A 22 -6.41 33.11 14.04
C HIS A 22 -7.28 32.08 13.30
N TRP A 23 -7.14 31.98 11.98
CA TRP A 23 -7.82 30.97 11.20
C TRP A 23 -7.42 29.54 11.61
N VAL A 24 -6.13 29.30 11.84
CA VAL A 24 -5.63 28.01 12.32
C VAL A 24 -6.18 27.69 13.70
N GLU A 25 -6.18 28.66 14.64
CA GLU A 25 -6.72 28.49 15.99
C GLU A 25 -8.22 28.13 15.96
N GLN A 26 -9.00 28.80 15.14
CA GLN A 26 -10.43 28.52 14.99
C GLN A 26 -10.73 27.19 14.28
N GLY A 27 -9.84 26.76 13.38
CA GLY A 27 -9.97 25.51 12.64
C GLY A 27 -9.59 24.25 13.42
N LEU A 28 -8.93 24.40 14.57
CA LEU A 28 -8.50 23.30 15.42
C LEU A 28 -9.43 23.12 16.62
N SER A 29 -9.71 21.86 16.98
CA SER A 29 -10.35 21.56 18.28
C SER A 29 -9.42 21.93 19.44
N ASN A 30 -9.97 22.11 20.64
CA ASN A 30 -9.17 22.42 21.85
C ASN A 30 -8.03 21.42 22.08
N HIS A 31 -8.28 20.13 21.85
CA HIS A 31 -7.26 19.08 21.98
C HIS A 31 -6.17 19.22 20.90
N GLN A 32 -6.55 19.47 19.66
CA GLN A 32 -5.61 19.69 18.56
C GLN A 32 -4.75 20.93 18.77
N TRP A 33 -5.36 22.03 19.24
CA TRP A 33 -4.65 23.26 19.58
C TRP A 33 -3.63 23.06 20.72
N GLN A 34 -3.98 22.32 21.77
CA GLN A 34 -3.06 21.97 22.86
C GLN A 34 -1.89 21.12 22.34
N SER A 35 -2.15 20.14 21.47
CA SER A 35 -1.13 19.31 20.86
C SER A 35 -0.18 20.14 19.98
N TYR A 36 -0.74 20.98 19.10
CA TYR A 36 0.05 21.92 18.28
C TYR A 36 0.88 22.88 19.14
N SER A 37 0.29 23.46 20.19
CA SER A 37 0.98 24.38 21.08
C SER A 37 2.15 23.72 21.80
N LYS A 38 2.00 22.45 22.18
CA LYS A 38 3.01 21.66 22.90
C LYS A 38 4.13 21.14 21.99
N TYR A 39 3.76 20.60 20.83
CA TYR A 39 4.71 19.87 19.97
C TYR A 39 5.16 20.68 18.74
N GLY A 40 4.50 21.78 18.43
CA GLY A 40 4.80 22.62 17.27
C GLY A 40 4.41 22.02 15.92
N SER A 41 3.68 20.90 15.93
CA SER A 41 3.16 20.25 14.72
C SER A 41 1.90 19.47 15.06
N MET A 42 0.95 19.42 14.11
CA MET A 42 -0.31 18.70 14.25
C MET A 42 -0.80 18.26 12.86
N ASP A 43 -1.17 16.99 12.73
CA ASP A 43 -1.87 16.47 11.56
C ASP A 43 -3.39 16.52 11.79
N LEU A 44 -4.12 16.86 10.72
CA LEU A 44 -5.59 16.84 10.71
C LEU A 44 -6.11 16.58 9.30
N ALA A 45 -7.35 16.16 9.24
CA ALA A 45 -8.10 16.08 7.99
C ALA A 45 -9.23 17.12 8.00
N ALA A 46 -9.50 17.72 6.85
CA ALA A 46 -10.60 18.66 6.68
C ALA A 46 -11.27 18.46 5.32
N ASP A 47 -12.61 18.59 5.31
CA ASP A 47 -13.41 18.63 4.10
C ASP A 47 -13.68 20.09 3.75
N ILE A 48 -13.18 20.53 2.60
CA ILE A 48 -13.34 21.90 2.10
C ILE A 48 -14.00 21.80 0.71
N ASP A 49 -15.19 22.35 0.58
CA ASP A 49 -15.99 22.33 -0.66
C ASP A 49 -16.13 20.91 -1.27
N GLY A 50 -16.41 19.91 -0.43
CA GLY A 50 -16.57 18.51 -0.85
C GLY A 50 -15.24 17.82 -1.25
N THR A 51 -14.12 18.46 -1.00
CA THR A 51 -12.80 17.89 -1.22
C THR A 51 -12.10 17.69 0.13
N ARG A 52 -11.69 16.44 0.40
CA ARG A 52 -10.94 16.12 1.61
C ARG A 52 -9.46 16.49 1.43
N PHE A 53 -8.92 17.14 2.45
CA PHE A 53 -7.50 17.48 2.55
C PHE A 53 -6.89 16.85 3.80
N ARG A 54 -5.70 16.29 3.65
CA ARG A 54 -4.78 16.04 4.74
C ARG A 54 -3.97 17.29 4.96
N ILE A 55 -3.96 17.78 6.18
CA ILE A 55 -3.32 19.05 6.53
C ILE A 55 -2.34 18.80 7.68
N ASN A 56 -1.09 19.22 7.51
CA ASN A 56 -0.14 19.33 8.60
C ASN A 56 0.06 20.80 8.91
N VAL A 57 -0.26 21.20 10.12
CA VAL A 57 0.03 22.54 10.67
C VAL A 57 1.33 22.43 11.46
N PHE A 58 2.31 23.27 11.18
CA PHE A 58 3.62 23.19 11.82
C PHE A 58 4.26 24.57 12.02
N ARG A 59 5.20 24.65 12.98
CA ARG A 59 5.99 25.86 13.22
C ARG A 59 7.28 25.84 12.40
N THR A 60 7.59 26.99 11.80
CA THR A 60 8.86 27.23 11.11
C THR A 60 9.33 28.65 11.41
N ARG A 61 10.54 28.79 11.97
CA ARG A 61 11.11 30.10 12.39
C ARG A 61 10.19 30.92 13.28
N GLY A 62 9.49 30.26 14.20
CA GLY A 62 8.55 30.89 15.12
C GLY A 62 7.17 31.23 14.54
N LYS A 63 6.94 31.00 13.27
CA LYS A 63 5.68 31.26 12.55
C LYS A 63 4.94 29.96 12.22
N THR A 64 3.63 30.05 12.11
CA THR A 64 2.77 28.94 11.69
C THR A 64 2.84 28.76 10.18
N ALA A 65 2.92 27.50 9.73
CA ALA A 65 2.85 27.11 8.34
C ALA A 65 1.91 25.92 8.16
N ILE A 66 1.37 25.74 6.94
CA ILE A 66 0.48 24.63 6.58
C ILE A 66 1.02 23.93 5.34
N ALA A 67 1.03 22.61 5.40
CA ALA A 67 1.15 21.74 4.23
C ALA A 67 -0.16 20.97 4.04
N ALA A 68 -0.89 21.25 2.95
CA ALA A 68 -2.14 20.56 2.64
C ALA A 68 -1.97 19.67 1.40
N ARG A 69 -2.48 18.44 1.49
CA ARG A 69 -2.53 17.49 0.38
C ARG A 69 -3.98 17.09 0.12
N ARG A 70 -4.41 17.25 -1.12
CA ARG A 70 -5.72 16.77 -1.56
C ARG A 70 -5.75 15.23 -1.50
N VAL A 71 -6.77 14.67 -0.87
CA VAL A 71 -7.10 13.25 -0.88
C VAL A 71 -7.99 12.97 -2.10
N SER A 72 -7.72 11.88 -2.81
CA SER A 72 -8.52 11.53 -4.00
C SER A 72 -9.80 10.82 -3.59
N ASN A 73 -10.92 11.25 -4.18
CA ASN A 73 -12.21 10.55 -4.06
C ASN A 73 -12.43 9.59 -5.25
N GLN A 74 -11.54 9.60 -6.25
CA GLN A 74 -11.62 8.73 -7.40
C GLN A 74 -10.70 7.53 -7.17
N ILE A 75 -11.29 6.35 -7.12
CA ILE A 75 -10.59 5.07 -7.04
C ILE A 75 -10.65 4.46 -8.44
N LEU A 76 -9.48 4.32 -9.05
CA LEU A 76 -9.31 3.73 -10.37
C LEU A 76 -9.45 2.21 -10.29
N ASP A 77 -9.93 1.59 -11.35
CA ASP A 77 -10.01 0.13 -11.46
C ASP A 77 -8.67 -0.51 -11.89
N PHE A 78 -8.65 -1.83 -11.99
CA PHE A 78 -7.42 -2.57 -12.32
C PHE A 78 -6.90 -2.26 -13.71
N GLU A 79 -7.79 -2.06 -14.67
CA GLU A 79 -7.48 -1.76 -16.07
C GLU A 79 -6.91 -0.35 -16.21
N GLU A 80 -7.53 0.63 -15.55
CA GLU A 80 -7.05 2.02 -15.51
C GLU A 80 -5.67 2.13 -14.85
N LEU A 81 -5.41 1.30 -13.84
CA LEU A 81 -4.11 1.22 -13.15
C LEU A 81 -3.08 0.37 -13.90
N VAL A 82 -3.47 -0.30 -14.98
CA VAL A 82 -2.60 -1.23 -15.72
C VAL A 82 -2.07 -2.36 -14.82
N LEU A 83 -2.88 -2.82 -13.88
CA LEU A 83 -2.53 -3.94 -13.00
C LEU A 83 -2.78 -5.28 -13.71
N PRO A 84 -1.96 -6.30 -13.45
CA PRO A 84 -2.17 -7.62 -14.04
C PRO A 84 -3.47 -8.28 -13.52
N PRO A 85 -4.09 -9.19 -14.31
CA PRO A 85 -5.33 -9.88 -13.93
C PRO A 85 -5.26 -10.61 -12.58
N SER A 86 -4.07 -11.07 -12.19
CA SER A 86 -3.83 -11.72 -10.89
C SER A 86 -4.21 -10.82 -9.70
N CYS A 87 -4.10 -9.50 -9.83
CA CYS A 87 -4.51 -8.57 -8.76
C CYS A 87 -6.02 -8.66 -8.49
N ARG A 88 -6.84 -8.87 -9.54
CA ARG A 88 -8.28 -9.11 -9.39
C ARG A 88 -8.54 -10.45 -8.70
N GLN A 89 -7.87 -11.51 -9.14
CA GLN A 89 -8.00 -12.85 -8.53
C GLN A 89 -7.63 -12.83 -7.04
N VAL A 90 -6.58 -12.09 -6.68
CA VAL A 90 -6.17 -11.90 -5.29
C VAL A 90 -7.26 -11.18 -4.47
N ALA A 91 -7.95 -10.20 -5.04
CA ALA A 91 -9.05 -9.50 -4.37
C ALA A 91 -10.29 -10.37 -4.16
N GLU A 92 -10.45 -11.47 -4.91
CA GLU A 92 -11.59 -12.37 -4.82
C GLU A 92 -11.47 -13.46 -3.73
N VAL A 93 -10.30 -13.61 -3.10
CA VAL A 93 -10.15 -14.54 -1.97
C VAL A 93 -10.98 -14.11 -0.77
N HIS A 94 -11.36 -15.05 0.09
CA HIS A 94 -12.29 -14.79 1.18
C HIS A 94 -11.61 -14.63 2.54
N GLN A 95 -10.43 -15.20 2.73
CA GLN A 95 -9.69 -15.14 3.99
C GLN A 95 -8.20 -15.26 3.75
N GLY A 96 -7.40 -14.86 4.74
CA GLY A 96 -5.96 -14.93 4.73
C GLY A 96 -5.32 -13.55 4.61
N LEU A 97 -4.01 -13.52 4.40
CA LEU A 97 -3.20 -12.31 4.41
C LEU A 97 -2.70 -11.96 3.01
N ILE A 98 -2.97 -10.74 2.58
CA ILE A 98 -2.44 -10.15 1.34
C ILE A 98 -1.49 -9.02 1.73
N LEU A 99 -0.23 -9.12 1.32
CA LEU A 99 0.80 -8.13 1.62
C LEU A 99 1.24 -7.38 0.36
N LEU A 100 1.16 -6.06 0.40
CA LEU A 100 1.76 -5.22 -0.62
C LEU A 100 3.06 -4.61 -0.09
N CYS A 101 4.13 -4.73 -0.84
CA CYS A 101 5.41 -4.14 -0.47
C CYS A 101 5.99 -3.22 -1.54
N GLY A 102 6.86 -2.32 -1.13
CA GLY A 102 7.51 -1.33 -1.98
C GLY A 102 7.84 -0.07 -1.19
N ILE A 103 8.64 0.80 -1.78
CA ILE A 103 9.01 2.09 -1.16
C ILE A 103 7.79 3.02 -1.04
N THR A 104 7.93 4.07 -0.23
CA THR A 104 6.91 5.13 -0.16
C THR A 104 6.68 5.73 -1.55
N GLY A 105 5.39 5.91 -1.91
CA GLY A 105 5.00 6.43 -3.22
C GLY A 105 5.08 5.40 -4.36
N SER A 106 5.23 4.10 -4.07
CA SER A 106 5.18 3.03 -5.08
C SER A 106 3.75 2.66 -5.53
N GLY A 107 2.71 3.27 -4.94
CA GLY A 107 1.31 3.08 -5.32
C GLY A 107 0.60 1.93 -4.60
N LYS A 108 1.14 1.42 -3.48
CA LYS A 108 0.53 0.34 -2.68
C LYS A 108 -0.91 0.67 -2.28
N SER A 109 -1.12 1.83 -1.67
CA SER A 109 -2.45 2.26 -1.21
C SER A 109 -3.43 2.40 -2.37
N THR A 110 -2.97 2.86 -3.55
CA THR A 110 -3.80 2.95 -4.76
C THR A 110 -4.24 1.56 -5.24
N THR A 111 -3.31 0.59 -5.26
CA THR A 111 -3.61 -0.79 -5.65
C THR A 111 -4.55 -1.46 -4.66
N ILE A 112 -4.33 -1.29 -3.34
CA ILE A 112 -5.24 -1.80 -2.31
C ILE A 112 -6.61 -1.13 -2.42
N ALA A 113 -6.67 0.18 -2.64
CA ALA A 113 -7.94 0.88 -2.82
C ALA A 113 -8.74 0.33 -4.01
N SER A 114 -8.07 0.02 -5.14
CA SER A 114 -8.69 -0.66 -6.28
C SER A 114 -9.22 -2.06 -5.91
N MET A 115 -8.44 -2.85 -5.14
CA MET A 115 -8.86 -4.19 -4.68
C MET A 115 -10.07 -4.09 -3.74
N LEU A 116 -10.03 -3.20 -2.74
CA LEU A 116 -11.14 -3.00 -1.81
C LEU A 116 -12.40 -2.47 -2.52
N ASN A 117 -12.23 -1.58 -3.49
CA ASN A 117 -13.35 -1.07 -4.28
C ASN A 117 -13.98 -2.16 -5.17
N HIS A 118 -13.17 -3.08 -5.69
CA HIS A 118 -13.67 -4.27 -6.38
C HIS A 118 -14.52 -5.15 -5.44
N ILE A 119 -14.03 -5.42 -4.22
CA ILE A 119 -14.78 -6.16 -3.20
C ILE A 119 -16.08 -5.42 -2.86
N ASN A 120 -16.01 -4.11 -2.63
CA ASN A 120 -17.15 -3.25 -2.34
C ASN A 120 -18.25 -3.34 -3.40
N LYS A 121 -17.89 -3.39 -4.68
CA LYS A 121 -18.83 -3.51 -5.80
C LYS A 121 -19.40 -4.90 -6.01
N THR A 122 -18.69 -5.94 -5.57
CA THR A 122 -19.02 -7.33 -5.92
C THR A 122 -19.58 -8.15 -4.77
N ARG A 123 -19.22 -7.82 -3.51
CA ARG A 123 -19.48 -8.64 -2.32
C ARG A 123 -20.27 -7.88 -1.27
N ALA A 124 -21.33 -8.50 -0.73
CA ALA A 124 -22.03 -8.00 0.45
C ALA A 124 -21.24 -8.43 1.70
N CYS A 125 -20.44 -7.52 2.25
CA CYS A 125 -19.56 -7.78 3.40
C CYS A 125 -19.26 -6.47 4.15
N HIS A 126 -18.64 -6.60 5.32
CA HIS A 126 -18.15 -5.48 6.11
C HIS A 126 -16.65 -5.30 5.90
N ILE A 127 -16.24 -4.15 5.38
CA ILE A 127 -14.85 -3.77 5.20
C ILE A 127 -14.47 -2.76 6.29
N LEU A 128 -13.44 -3.05 7.06
CA LEU A 128 -12.90 -2.15 8.07
C LEU A 128 -11.48 -1.75 7.71
N THR A 129 -11.18 -0.45 7.71
CA THR A 129 -9.81 0.03 7.50
C THR A 129 -9.28 0.75 8.73
N ILE A 130 -7.99 0.59 9.02
CA ILE A 130 -7.24 1.37 10.02
C ILE A 130 -6.04 1.95 9.29
N GLU A 131 -6.00 3.27 9.13
CA GLU A 131 -5.07 3.98 8.26
C GLU A 131 -4.40 5.16 8.98
N ASP A 132 -3.19 5.52 8.57
CA ASP A 132 -2.43 6.68 9.09
C ASP A 132 -1.76 7.46 7.95
N PRO A 133 -2.51 8.41 7.38
CA PRO A 133 -3.95 8.64 7.43
C PRO A 133 -4.72 7.92 6.31
N ILE A 134 -6.04 8.15 6.25
CA ILE A 134 -6.90 7.73 5.12
C ILE A 134 -6.43 8.40 3.82
N GLU A 135 -6.07 7.58 2.82
CA GLU A 135 -5.61 8.07 1.50
C GLU A 135 -6.73 8.10 0.44
N TYR A 136 -7.75 7.26 0.56
CA TYR A 136 -8.89 7.17 -0.34
C TYR A 136 -10.20 7.08 0.45
N LEU A 137 -11.21 7.84 0.04
CA LEU A 137 -12.55 7.72 0.61
C LEU A 137 -13.40 6.78 -0.22
N PHE A 138 -13.97 5.78 0.43
CA PHE A 138 -14.92 4.87 -0.19
C PHE A 138 -16.36 5.36 0.02
N LYS A 139 -17.23 4.94 -0.91
CA LYS A 139 -18.67 5.01 -0.75
C LYS A 139 -19.19 3.60 -0.65
N ASP A 140 -20.13 3.35 0.24
CA ASP A 140 -20.79 2.05 0.35
C ASP A 140 -21.51 1.72 -0.95
N GLU A 141 -21.31 0.50 -1.45
CA GLU A 141 -22.04 -0.07 -2.59
C GLU A 141 -22.72 -1.37 -2.17
N LYS A 142 -22.13 -2.55 -2.43
CA LYS A 142 -22.58 -3.82 -1.85
C LYS A 142 -22.04 -4.06 -0.46
N ALA A 143 -20.83 -3.61 -0.21
CA ALA A 143 -20.22 -3.69 1.11
C ALA A 143 -20.56 -2.44 1.95
N ILE A 144 -20.47 -2.57 3.27
CA ILE A 144 -20.42 -1.46 4.22
C ILE A 144 -18.96 -1.23 4.55
N ILE A 145 -18.48 0.03 4.47
CA ILE A 145 -17.07 0.36 4.69
C ILE A 145 -16.94 1.34 5.85
N ASN A 146 -16.26 0.91 6.90
CA ASN A 146 -15.87 1.77 8.00
C ASN A 146 -14.37 2.05 7.95
N GLN A 147 -13.99 3.31 7.77
CA GLN A 147 -12.61 3.77 7.71
C GLN A 147 -12.26 4.49 9.01
N ARG A 148 -11.18 4.06 9.69
CA ARG A 148 -10.73 4.61 10.95
C ARG A 148 -9.34 5.22 10.78
N GLU A 149 -9.20 6.49 11.06
CA GLU A 149 -7.93 7.22 10.97
C GLU A 149 -7.22 7.26 12.33
N VAL A 150 -5.95 6.88 12.32
CA VAL A 150 -5.10 6.98 13.52
C VAL A 150 -4.91 8.45 13.92
N GLY A 151 -5.05 8.72 15.20
CA GLY A 151 -4.98 10.09 15.74
C GLY A 151 -6.29 10.88 15.68
N ILE A 152 -7.31 10.36 14.95
CA ILE A 152 -8.66 10.96 14.88
C ILE A 152 -9.68 9.98 15.48
N ASP A 153 -9.86 8.82 14.87
CA ASP A 153 -10.87 7.82 15.25
C ASP A 153 -10.31 6.78 16.25
N VAL A 154 -9.02 6.53 16.16
CA VAL A 154 -8.29 5.65 17.08
C VAL A 154 -6.96 6.29 17.48
N PRO A 155 -6.49 6.10 18.73
CA PRO A 155 -5.24 6.72 19.17
C PRO A 155 -3.99 6.12 18.52
N ASN A 156 -4.02 4.84 18.14
CA ASN A 156 -2.94 4.13 17.46
C ASN A 156 -3.46 2.82 16.83
N PHE A 157 -2.64 2.17 16.00
CA PHE A 157 -2.97 0.90 15.36
C PHE A 157 -3.34 -0.20 16.35
N GLY A 158 -2.56 -0.38 17.43
CA GLY A 158 -2.80 -1.44 18.42
C GLY A 158 -4.18 -1.34 19.09
N VAL A 159 -4.63 -0.13 19.44
CA VAL A 159 -5.98 0.07 19.99
C VAL A 159 -7.07 -0.25 18.96
N GLY A 160 -6.88 0.22 17.71
CA GLY A 160 -7.79 -0.07 16.61
C GLY A 160 -7.92 -1.56 16.33
N LEU A 161 -6.81 -2.28 16.27
CA LEU A 161 -6.75 -3.71 16.00
C LEU A 161 -7.40 -4.54 17.13
N ARG A 162 -7.20 -4.18 18.39
CA ARG A 162 -7.88 -4.85 19.50
C ARG A 162 -9.40 -4.65 19.50
N ALA A 163 -9.90 -3.57 18.93
CA ALA A 163 -11.33 -3.32 18.78
C ALA A 163 -11.94 -4.13 17.61
N LEU A 164 -11.14 -4.40 16.58
CA LEU A 164 -11.52 -5.04 15.31
C LEU A 164 -12.36 -6.33 15.50
N VAL A 165 -11.95 -7.20 16.43
CA VAL A 165 -12.65 -8.47 16.72
C VAL A 165 -14.11 -8.28 17.16
N ARG A 166 -14.43 -7.09 17.73
CA ARG A 166 -15.78 -6.74 18.16
C ARG A 166 -16.59 -5.98 17.12
N GLU A 167 -15.95 -5.56 16.05
CA GLU A 167 -16.57 -4.81 14.97
C GLU A 167 -17.06 -5.71 13.84
N ASN A 168 -16.77 -7.03 13.94
CA ASN A 168 -17.23 -8.09 13.04
C ASN A 168 -17.00 -7.79 11.54
N PRO A 169 -15.77 -7.42 11.12
CA PRO A 169 -15.47 -7.23 9.72
C PRO A 169 -15.27 -8.57 9.00
N ASP A 170 -15.50 -8.61 7.70
CA ASP A 170 -15.10 -9.71 6.82
C ASP A 170 -13.73 -9.41 6.18
N VAL A 171 -13.48 -8.14 5.89
CA VAL A 171 -12.27 -7.65 5.22
C VAL A 171 -11.65 -6.54 6.05
N VAL A 172 -10.35 -6.60 6.24
CA VAL A 172 -9.58 -5.64 7.03
C VAL A 172 -8.45 -5.05 6.22
N LEU A 173 -8.28 -3.72 6.25
CA LEU A 173 -7.07 -3.06 5.79
C LEU A 173 -6.30 -2.52 6.99
N ILE A 174 -5.03 -2.90 7.10
CA ILE A 174 -4.05 -2.31 8.00
C ILE A 174 -3.10 -1.48 7.15
N GLY A 175 -3.22 -0.16 7.25
CA GLY A 175 -2.55 0.78 6.35
C GLY A 175 -1.04 0.59 6.29
N GLU A 176 -0.40 0.33 7.44
CA GLU A 176 1.03 0.01 7.51
C GLU A 176 1.36 -0.91 8.69
N MET A 177 2.16 -1.94 8.42
CA MET A 177 2.61 -2.95 9.39
C MET A 177 4.10 -2.73 9.68
N ARG A 178 4.40 -1.94 10.71
CA ARG A 178 5.77 -1.52 11.07
C ARG A 178 6.35 -2.22 12.29
N ASP A 179 5.51 -2.78 13.11
CA ASP A 179 5.88 -3.35 14.40
C ASP A 179 5.27 -4.73 14.63
N ARG A 180 5.75 -5.40 15.66
CA ARG A 180 5.35 -6.74 16.05
C ARG A 180 3.85 -6.82 16.35
N GLU A 181 3.31 -5.88 17.17
CA GLU A 181 1.91 -5.90 17.61
C GLU A 181 0.95 -5.87 16.43
N THR A 182 1.21 -4.98 15.49
CA THR A 182 0.42 -4.82 14.26
C THR A 182 0.48 -6.06 13.38
N PHE A 183 1.66 -6.66 13.24
CA PHE A 183 1.84 -7.84 12.39
C PHE A 183 1.19 -9.09 12.99
N GLU A 184 1.34 -9.28 14.30
CA GLU A 184 0.74 -10.38 15.05
C GLU A 184 -0.80 -10.32 14.98
N ALA A 185 -1.38 -9.13 15.18
CA ALA A 185 -2.83 -8.93 15.06
C ALA A 185 -3.34 -9.21 13.63
N ALA A 186 -2.58 -8.85 12.60
CA ALA A 186 -2.92 -9.17 11.20
C ALA A 186 -2.96 -10.68 10.95
N LEU A 187 -1.96 -11.41 11.45
CA LEU A 187 -1.89 -12.86 11.32
C LEU A 187 -3.04 -13.53 12.07
N GLN A 188 -3.34 -13.10 13.30
CA GLN A 188 -4.46 -13.61 14.09
C GLN A 188 -5.81 -13.36 13.42
N ALA A 189 -6.02 -12.17 12.85
CA ALA A 189 -7.22 -11.89 12.09
C ALA A 189 -7.35 -12.80 10.86
N ALA A 190 -6.27 -13.00 10.10
CA ALA A 190 -6.24 -13.91 8.96
C ALA A 190 -6.53 -15.36 9.36
N GLU A 191 -6.00 -15.82 10.49
CA GLU A 191 -6.22 -17.17 11.03
C GLU A 191 -7.67 -17.39 11.49
N THR A 192 -8.32 -16.34 11.98
CA THR A 192 -9.73 -16.38 12.44
C THR A 192 -10.75 -16.15 11.32
N GLY A 193 -10.33 -16.19 10.05
CA GLY A 193 -11.23 -16.21 8.90
C GLY A 193 -11.43 -14.87 8.18
N HIS A 194 -10.72 -13.82 8.59
CA HIS A 194 -10.79 -12.52 7.93
C HIS A 194 -9.85 -12.44 6.70
N LEU A 195 -10.25 -11.67 5.71
CA LEU A 195 -9.35 -11.27 4.63
C LEU A 195 -8.60 -10.00 5.06
N VAL A 196 -7.28 -10.09 5.21
CA VAL A 196 -6.46 -8.99 5.71
C VAL A 196 -5.54 -8.46 4.62
N PHE A 197 -5.64 -7.16 4.35
CA PHE A 197 -4.70 -6.42 3.53
C PHE A 197 -3.73 -5.66 4.41
N GLY A 198 -2.44 -5.73 4.10
CA GLY A 198 -1.42 -4.98 4.81
C GLY A 198 -0.35 -4.42 3.89
N THR A 199 0.32 -3.35 4.33
CA THR A 199 1.49 -2.84 3.63
C THR A 199 2.76 -2.95 4.45
N ILE A 200 3.86 -3.22 3.77
CA ILE A 200 5.18 -3.36 4.39
C ILE A 200 6.23 -2.73 3.45
N HIS A 201 7.31 -2.23 4.01
CA HIS A 201 8.41 -1.69 3.23
C HIS A 201 9.46 -2.77 2.96
N ALA A 202 9.52 -3.26 1.72
CA ALA A 202 10.56 -4.17 1.24
C ALA A 202 10.81 -3.94 -0.25
N SER A 203 11.90 -4.48 -0.78
CA SER A 203 12.33 -4.33 -2.18
C SER A 203 12.11 -5.58 -3.04
N SER A 204 11.60 -6.65 -2.44
CA SER A 204 11.15 -7.88 -3.11
C SER A 204 10.34 -8.73 -2.14
N ALA A 205 9.60 -9.73 -2.65
CA ALA A 205 8.88 -10.69 -1.84
C ALA A 205 9.83 -11.45 -0.88
N SER A 206 10.94 -11.98 -1.38
CA SER A 206 11.90 -12.75 -0.56
C SER A 206 12.53 -11.93 0.57
N GLN A 207 12.86 -10.65 0.31
CA GLN A 207 13.43 -9.77 1.36
C GLN A 207 12.41 -9.37 2.42
N ALA A 208 11.13 -9.34 2.06
CA ALA A 208 10.09 -8.97 3.00
C ALA A 208 9.94 -9.99 4.12
N PHE A 209 10.11 -11.29 3.86
CA PHE A 209 10.08 -12.32 4.91
C PHE A 209 11.15 -12.08 5.98
N GLY A 210 12.38 -11.76 5.57
CA GLY A 210 13.43 -11.40 6.51
C GLY A 210 13.05 -10.24 7.42
N ARG A 211 12.49 -9.17 6.83
CA ARG A 211 12.02 -8.00 7.61
C ARG A 211 10.86 -8.33 8.55
N ILE A 212 9.96 -9.22 8.14
CA ILE A 212 8.88 -9.70 9.00
C ILE A 212 9.48 -10.43 10.21
N TYR A 213 10.39 -11.37 9.97
CA TYR A 213 11.01 -12.13 11.06
C TYR A 213 11.83 -11.25 12.01
N ASP A 214 12.42 -10.16 11.51
CA ASP A 214 13.17 -9.20 12.32
C ASP A 214 12.30 -8.41 13.32
N LEU A 215 10.97 -8.39 13.14
CA LEU A 215 10.02 -7.82 14.10
C LEU A 215 9.84 -8.71 15.35
N PHE A 216 10.24 -9.98 15.27
CA PHE A 216 9.98 -10.98 16.30
C PHE A 216 11.28 -11.51 16.94
N PRO A 217 11.24 -11.84 18.24
CA PRO A 217 12.32 -12.58 18.90
C PRO A 217 12.61 -13.89 18.17
N GLN A 218 13.84 -14.37 18.28
CA GLN A 218 14.31 -15.54 17.54
C GLN A 218 13.47 -16.80 17.85
N GLU A 219 13.06 -16.97 19.09
CA GLU A 219 12.24 -18.09 19.58
C GLU A 219 10.82 -18.11 19.01
N GLU A 220 10.31 -16.99 18.52
CA GLU A 220 8.96 -16.90 17.95
C GLU A 220 8.96 -17.02 16.42
N ARG A 221 10.09 -16.83 15.75
CA ARG A 221 10.20 -16.77 14.29
C ARG A 221 9.68 -18.01 13.58
N GLU A 222 9.84 -19.19 14.18
CA GLU A 222 9.32 -20.44 13.63
C GLU A 222 7.78 -20.47 13.65
N ALA A 223 7.17 -20.03 14.73
CA ALA A 223 5.70 -19.91 14.82
C ALA A 223 5.15 -18.93 13.79
N ILE A 224 5.79 -17.76 13.66
CA ILE A 224 5.42 -16.75 12.65
C ILE A 224 5.60 -17.27 11.23
N ARG A 225 6.67 -18.02 10.95
CA ARG A 225 6.88 -18.69 9.65
C ARG A 225 5.74 -19.66 9.34
N ASN A 226 5.36 -20.48 10.31
CA ASN A 226 4.26 -21.41 10.15
C ASN A 226 2.95 -20.69 9.87
N MET A 227 2.61 -19.65 10.63
CA MET A 227 1.42 -18.84 10.37
C MET A 227 1.44 -18.22 8.96
N LEU A 228 2.55 -17.60 8.55
CA LEU A 228 2.69 -17.04 7.21
C LEU A 228 2.53 -18.10 6.11
N ALA A 229 3.11 -19.29 6.28
CA ALA A 229 3.01 -20.37 5.30
C ALA A 229 1.56 -20.80 5.03
N TYR A 230 0.67 -20.67 6.03
CA TYR A 230 -0.74 -21.05 5.89
C TYR A 230 -1.67 -19.87 5.59
N GLN A 231 -1.38 -18.68 6.13
CA GLN A 231 -2.29 -17.53 5.99
C GLN A 231 -1.99 -16.64 4.79
N LEU A 232 -0.74 -16.63 4.29
CA LEU A 232 -0.38 -15.79 3.14
C LEU A 232 -1.09 -16.25 1.87
N GLN A 233 -1.92 -15.38 1.28
CA GLN A 233 -2.59 -15.60 0.00
C GLN A 233 -1.83 -14.98 -1.16
N ALA A 234 -1.29 -13.80 -0.96
CA ALA A 234 -0.47 -13.13 -1.97
C ALA A 234 0.56 -12.20 -1.33
N PHE A 235 1.68 -12.10 -2.01
CA PHE A 235 2.70 -11.09 -1.76
C PHE A 235 2.95 -10.31 -3.05
N ILE A 236 2.71 -8.99 -3.04
CA ILE A 236 2.84 -8.15 -4.22
C ILE A 236 3.89 -7.07 -3.95
N TYR A 237 5.05 -7.16 -4.60
CA TYR A 237 6.01 -6.06 -4.64
C TYR A 237 5.66 -5.12 -5.78
N GLN A 238 5.74 -3.81 -5.53
CA GLN A 238 5.35 -2.80 -6.51
C GLN A 238 6.31 -1.62 -6.56
N LYS A 239 6.60 -1.18 -7.79
CA LYS A 239 7.37 0.04 -8.08
C LYS A 239 6.69 0.82 -9.20
N LEU A 240 6.47 2.13 -9.00
CA LEU A 240 5.93 3.01 -10.05
C LEU A 240 7.03 3.49 -10.98
N LEU A 241 6.79 3.35 -12.28
CA LEU A 241 7.70 3.75 -13.34
C LEU A 241 7.08 4.88 -14.20
N PRO A 242 7.89 5.81 -14.70
CA PRO A 242 7.43 6.82 -15.65
C PRO A 242 7.05 6.15 -16.97
N THR A 243 5.94 6.59 -17.58
CA THR A 243 5.48 6.10 -18.87
C THR A 243 5.99 6.95 -20.03
N ILE A 244 5.88 6.40 -21.24
CA ILE A 244 6.05 7.13 -22.50
C ILE A 244 4.72 7.65 -23.06
N ARG A 245 3.59 7.32 -22.38
CA ARG A 245 2.25 7.78 -22.75
C ARG A 245 1.95 9.13 -22.13
N GLU A 246 1.23 9.97 -22.85
CA GLU A 246 0.84 11.31 -22.36
C GLU A 246 -0.34 11.28 -21.39
N ASP A 247 -1.26 10.32 -21.58
CA ASP A 247 -2.49 10.15 -20.78
C ASP A 247 -2.23 9.54 -19.39
N VAL A 248 -1.18 8.75 -19.23
CA VAL A 248 -0.81 8.09 -17.97
C VAL A 248 0.61 8.48 -17.58
N GLN A 249 0.79 9.07 -16.41
CA GLN A 249 2.13 9.56 -15.99
C GLN A 249 3.04 8.45 -15.48
N ARG A 250 2.49 7.46 -14.80
CA ARG A 250 3.24 6.35 -14.17
C ARG A 250 2.41 5.09 -14.22
N VAL A 251 3.11 3.96 -14.39
CA VAL A 251 2.52 2.61 -14.34
C VAL A 251 3.22 1.77 -13.29
N PRO A 252 2.50 0.84 -12.61
CA PRO A 252 3.11 -0.09 -11.69
C PRO A 252 3.82 -1.22 -12.43
N ALA A 253 5.08 -1.46 -12.08
CA ALA A 253 5.74 -2.74 -12.31
C ALA A 253 5.59 -3.56 -11.03
N VAL A 254 5.18 -4.83 -11.15
CA VAL A 254 4.86 -5.68 -10.00
C VAL A 254 5.57 -7.03 -10.06
N GLU A 255 5.91 -7.57 -8.88
CA GLU A 255 6.23 -8.98 -8.66
C GLU A 255 5.09 -9.58 -7.84
N ILE A 256 4.57 -10.73 -8.25
CA ILE A 256 3.43 -11.37 -7.61
C ILE A 256 3.79 -12.80 -7.24
N LEU A 257 3.80 -13.07 -5.94
CA LEU A 257 3.86 -14.40 -5.34
C LEU A 257 2.46 -14.75 -4.85
N LEU A 258 1.92 -15.89 -5.25
CA LEU A 258 0.64 -16.41 -4.78
C LEU A 258 0.83 -17.61 -3.86
N GLN A 259 -0.17 -17.87 -3.03
CA GLN A 259 -0.23 -19.11 -2.25
C GLN A 259 -0.30 -20.32 -3.18
N SER A 260 0.56 -21.29 -2.92
CA SER A 260 0.61 -22.58 -3.64
C SER A 260 1.32 -23.62 -2.78
N PRO A 261 1.18 -24.92 -3.08
CA PRO A 261 1.92 -25.97 -2.36
C PRO A 261 3.43 -25.73 -2.35
N PRO A 262 4.11 -25.38 -3.47
CA PRO A 262 5.52 -25.01 -3.44
C PRO A 262 5.81 -23.76 -2.58
N THR A 263 5.02 -22.69 -2.70
CA THR A 263 5.19 -21.48 -1.89
C THR A 263 5.17 -21.82 -0.41
N ARG A 264 4.15 -22.57 0.04
CA ARG A 264 4.02 -23.02 1.43
C ARG A 264 5.21 -23.85 1.87
N LYS A 265 5.63 -24.82 1.05
CA LYS A 265 6.76 -25.69 1.36
C LYS A 265 8.05 -24.88 1.58
N PHE A 266 8.38 -23.97 0.67
CA PHE A 266 9.60 -23.18 0.76
C PHE A 266 9.59 -22.25 2.01
N ILE A 267 8.44 -21.68 2.35
CA ILE A 267 8.30 -20.88 3.58
C ILE A 267 8.51 -21.76 4.80
N LEU A 268 7.87 -22.93 4.91
CA LEU A 268 8.01 -23.85 6.04
C LEU A 268 9.45 -24.34 6.23
N GLU A 269 10.18 -24.55 5.13
CA GLU A 269 11.58 -24.98 5.14
C GLU A 269 12.58 -23.84 5.41
N GLY A 270 12.12 -22.57 5.54
CA GLY A 270 13.01 -21.41 5.71
C GLY A 270 13.80 -21.06 4.44
N ARG A 271 13.30 -21.43 3.28
CA ARG A 271 13.91 -21.24 1.96
C ARG A 271 13.26 -20.11 1.18
N GLU A 272 12.86 -19.05 1.85
CA GLU A 272 12.18 -17.91 1.24
C GLU A 272 13.04 -17.20 0.17
N HIS A 273 14.34 -17.32 0.25
CA HIS A 273 15.29 -16.81 -0.75
C HIS A 273 15.16 -17.50 -2.12
N GLU A 274 14.56 -18.69 -2.18
CA GLU A 274 14.31 -19.45 -3.41
C GLU A 274 12.90 -19.20 -3.99
N LEU A 275 12.04 -18.41 -3.35
CA LEU A 275 10.68 -18.11 -3.84
C LEU A 275 10.67 -17.47 -5.23
N GLY A 276 11.76 -16.83 -5.65
CA GLY A 276 11.92 -16.34 -7.02
C GLY A 276 11.80 -17.45 -8.07
N GLU A 277 12.29 -18.66 -7.79
CA GLU A 277 12.17 -19.80 -8.70
C GLU A 277 10.73 -20.35 -8.72
N VAL A 278 10.03 -20.31 -7.57
CA VAL A 278 8.61 -20.68 -7.51
C VAL A 278 7.77 -19.74 -8.38
N ILE A 279 8.03 -18.42 -8.28
CA ILE A 279 7.34 -17.41 -9.10
C ILE A 279 7.56 -17.68 -10.60
N LYS A 280 8.81 -17.92 -11.02
CA LYS A 280 9.14 -18.24 -12.42
C LYS A 280 8.43 -19.49 -12.92
N GLY A 281 8.37 -20.54 -12.08
CA GLY A 281 7.77 -21.83 -12.44
C GLY A 281 6.24 -21.82 -12.50
N GLN A 282 5.57 -20.82 -11.88
CA GLN A 282 4.11 -20.77 -11.76
C GLN A 282 3.47 -19.55 -12.45
N ARG A 283 4.07 -19.09 -13.52
CA ARG A 283 3.54 -17.96 -14.31
C ARG A 283 2.11 -18.22 -14.84
N GLN A 284 1.81 -19.46 -15.24
CA GLN A 284 0.46 -19.84 -15.71
C GLN A 284 -0.61 -19.73 -14.62
N SER A 285 -0.23 -19.81 -13.35
CA SER A 285 -1.13 -19.65 -12.21
C SER A 285 -1.32 -18.18 -11.80
N GLY A 286 -0.77 -17.22 -12.55
CA GLY A 286 -0.87 -15.79 -12.28
C GLY A 286 0.28 -15.22 -11.46
N MET A 287 1.31 -16.01 -11.10
CA MET A 287 2.54 -15.48 -10.53
C MET A 287 3.34 -14.72 -11.59
N GLN A 288 4.05 -13.67 -11.18
CA GLN A 288 4.81 -12.83 -12.10
C GLN A 288 6.10 -12.35 -11.43
N THR A 289 7.24 -12.51 -12.11
CA THR A 289 8.49 -11.89 -11.65
C THR A 289 8.50 -10.40 -11.97
N PHE A 290 9.30 -9.64 -11.25
CA PHE A 290 9.49 -8.22 -11.55
C PHE A 290 10.05 -8.01 -12.97
N THR A 291 10.96 -8.89 -13.42
CA THR A 291 11.50 -8.90 -14.78
C THR A 291 10.40 -9.12 -15.83
N ASP A 292 9.47 -10.06 -15.61
CA ASP A 292 8.33 -10.29 -16.51
C ASP A 292 7.46 -9.05 -16.65
N SER A 293 7.13 -8.41 -15.53
CA SER A 293 6.37 -7.17 -15.51
C SER A 293 7.04 -6.07 -16.31
N LEU A 294 8.36 -5.88 -16.15
CA LEU A 294 9.12 -4.88 -16.91
C LEU A 294 9.10 -5.16 -18.42
N VAL A 295 9.27 -6.42 -18.82
CA VAL A 295 9.25 -6.81 -20.24
C VAL A 295 7.86 -6.55 -20.83
N GLU A 296 6.79 -6.97 -20.16
CA GLU A 296 5.41 -6.73 -20.61
C GLU A 296 5.08 -5.24 -20.76
N LEU A 297 5.54 -4.40 -19.83
CA LEU A 297 5.31 -2.95 -19.90
C LEU A 297 6.02 -2.33 -21.09
N VAL A 298 7.21 -2.84 -21.48
CA VAL A 298 7.91 -2.41 -22.71
C VAL A 298 7.18 -2.90 -23.96
N GLU A 299 6.79 -4.16 -24.01
CA GLU A 299 6.07 -4.78 -25.15
C GLU A 299 4.72 -4.07 -25.40
N LYS A 300 4.03 -3.66 -24.33
CA LYS A 300 2.77 -2.88 -24.40
C LYS A 300 3.01 -1.40 -24.73
N ASN A 301 4.25 -0.97 -25.00
CA ASN A 301 4.62 0.43 -25.25
C ASN A 301 4.19 1.39 -24.12
N LEU A 302 4.27 0.94 -22.88
CA LEU A 302 3.95 1.76 -21.71
C LEU A 302 5.19 2.45 -21.12
N ILE A 303 6.34 1.77 -21.15
CA ILE A 303 7.60 2.32 -20.65
C ILE A 303 8.72 2.17 -21.70
N HIS A 304 9.69 3.06 -21.63
CA HIS A 304 10.87 2.98 -22.50
C HIS A 304 11.79 1.81 -22.05
N PRO A 305 12.44 1.06 -22.98
CA PRO A 305 13.37 -0.03 -22.62
C PRO A 305 14.47 0.38 -21.62
N ARG A 306 14.98 1.62 -21.72
CA ARG A 306 15.96 2.17 -20.75
C ARG A 306 15.36 2.27 -19.33
N THR A 307 14.08 2.65 -19.22
CA THR A 307 13.38 2.70 -17.92
C THR A 307 13.31 1.31 -17.29
N ALA A 308 12.98 0.28 -18.09
CA ALA A 308 12.97 -1.11 -17.61
C ALA A 308 14.37 -1.55 -17.14
N GLN A 309 15.42 -1.28 -17.92
CA GLN A 309 16.80 -1.62 -17.55
C GLN A 309 17.26 -0.95 -16.25
N THR A 310 16.93 0.35 -16.07
CA THR A 310 17.28 1.09 -14.84
C THR A 310 16.50 0.59 -13.61
N ALA A 311 15.28 0.10 -13.82
CA ALA A 311 14.44 -0.40 -12.73
C ALA A 311 14.75 -1.84 -12.32
N ALA A 312 15.32 -2.63 -13.23
CA ALA A 312 15.57 -4.05 -13.05
C ALA A 312 16.70 -4.35 -12.06
N THR A 313 16.60 -5.49 -11.39
CA THR A 313 17.69 -6.06 -10.58
C THR A 313 18.85 -6.55 -11.46
N SER A 314 18.51 -7.08 -12.66
CA SER A 314 19.48 -7.50 -13.69
C SER A 314 19.19 -6.80 -15.02
N PRO A 315 19.86 -5.66 -15.33
CA PRO A 315 19.68 -4.96 -16.59
C PRO A 315 20.04 -5.81 -17.82
N GLU A 316 21.00 -6.71 -17.69
CA GLU A 316 21.42 -7.60 -18.79
C GLU A 316 20.33 -8.63 -19.13
N GLU A 317 19.64 -9.19 -18.14
CA GLU A 317 18.49 -10.08 -18.35
C GLU A 317 17.38 -9.36 -19.14
N ILE A 318 17.05 -8.12 -18.79
CA ILE A 318 16.08 -7.32 -19.56
C ILE A 318 16.52 -7.14 -21.02
N LYS A 319 17.80 -6.80 -21.27
CA LYS A 319 18.31 -6.66 -22.64
C LYS A 319 18.18 -7.95 -23.45
N MET A 320 18.50 -9.07 -22.84
CA MET A 320 18.40 -10.39 -23.51
C MET A 320 16.95 -10.74 -23.82
N ARG A 321 16.04 -10.57 -22.88
CA ARG A 321 14.62 -10.88 -23.05
C ARG A 321 13.94 -9.99 -24.10
N LEU A 322 14.25 -8.70 -24.12
CA LEU A 322 13.72 -7.77 -25.13
C LEU A 322 14.26 -8.06 -26.54
N LYS A 323 15.38 -8.79 -26.69
CA LYS A 323 15.89 -9.30 -27.96
C LYS A 323 15.33 -10.66 -28.37
N GLY A 324 14.38 -11.20 -27.61
CA GLY A 324 13.81 -12.54 -27.84
C GLY A 324 14.71 -13.71 -27.41
N ILE A 325 15.78 -13.42 -26.67
CA ILE A 325 16.70 -14.44 -26.13
C ILE A 325 16.17 -14.85 -24.75
N THR A 326 15.47 -15.98 -24.68
CA THR A 326 15.10 -16.59 -23.40
C THR A 326 16.30 -17.40 -22.87
N THR A 327 16.83 -17.00 -21.70
CA THR A 327 17.74 -17.87 -20.95
C THR A 327 16.94 -19.08 -20.45
N ARG A 328 17.09 -20.21 -21.13
CA ARG A 328 16.71 -21.50 -20.54
C ARG A 328 17.69 -21.74 -19.38
N THR A 329 17.26 -21.50 -18.16
CA THR A 329 17.87 -22.11 -16.98
C THR A 329 17.48 -23.58 -16.99
N GLY A 330 18.48 -24.46 -17.18
CA GLY A 330 18.34 -25.91 -17.11
C GLY A 330 18.00 -26.38 -15.70
#